data_2b91efa847b3e155dbf1d76421d266df
#
_entry.id   2b91efa847b3e155dbf1d76421d266df
#
_cell.length_a   1.000
_cell.length_b   1.000
_cell.length_c   1.000
_cell.angle_alpha   90.00
_cell.angle_beta   90.00
_cell.angle_gamma   90.00
#
_symmetry.space_group_name_H-M   'P 1'
#
loop_
_entity.id
_entity.type
_entity.pdbx_description
1 polymer ?
#
loop_
_entity_poly.entity_id
_entity_poly.type
_entity_poly.pdbx_seq_one_letter_code
_entity_poly.pdbx_strand_id
1 'polypeptide(L)' 'MTKVQVVAQFRELLRESGANLRGDSIAKREAFNNYVDMLNKDGDVTDWQAYNWSNPF' A
#
# COMPACT_ATOMS: atom_id res chain seq x y z
N MET A 1 2.93 -11.68 3.35
CA MET A 1 3.89 -10.55 3.36
C MET A 1 3.79 -9.79 4.67
N THR A 2 4.89 -9.23 5.14
CA THR A 2 4.87 -8.35 6.31
C THR A 2 4.48 -6.93 5.91
N LYS A 3 4.03 -6.14 6.90
CA LYS A 3 3.71 -4.73 6.66
C LYS A 3 4.91 -3.97 6.09
N VAL A 4 6.10 -4.22 6.64
CA VAL A 4 7.34 -3.56 6.16
C VAL A 4 7.58 -3.86 4.69
N GLN A 5 7.41 -5.09 4.27
CA GLN A 5 7.57 -5.49 2.88
C GLN A 5 6.54 -4.79 1.98
N VAL A 6 5.28 -4.76 2.40
CA VAL A 6 4.21 -4.13 1.62
C VAL A 6 4.46 -2.64 1.45
N VAL A 7 4.82 -1.95 2.53
CA VAL A 7 5.11 -0.51 2.49
C VAL A 7 6.31 -0.22 1.59
N ALA A 8 7.36 -1.01 1.71
CA ALA A 8 8.57 -0.84 0.90
C ALA A 8 8.26 -1.04 -0.60
N GLN A 9 7.50 -2.06 -0.94
CA GLN A 9 7.11 -2.32 -2.32
C GLN A 9 6.21 -1.21 -2.87
N PHE A 10 5.29 -0.72 -2.06
CA PHE A 10 4.41 0.37 -2.48
C PHE A 10 5.20 1.65 -2.79
N ARG A 11 6.15 2.00 -1.93
CA ARG A 11 7.02 3.16 -2.16
C ARG A 11 7.83 3.01 -3.44
N GLU A 12 8.32 1.80 -3.70
CA GLU A 12 9.08 1.51 -4.92
C GLU A 12 8.19 1.67 -6.16
N LEU A 13 6.96 1.18 -6.11
CA LEU A 13 6.00 1.35 -7.20
C LEU A 13 5.71 2.82 -7.49
N LEU A 14 5.52 3.63 -6.45
CA LEU A 14 5.30 5.05 -6.62
C LEU A 14 6.48 5.73 -7.32
N ARG A 15 7.69 5.35 -6.94
CA ARG A 15 8.90 5.92 -7.54
C ARG A 15 9.04 5.51 -8.99
N GLU A 16 8.83 4.23 -9.31
CA GLU A 16 8.99 3.71 -10.66
C GLU A 16 7.91 4.21 -11.61
N SER A 17 6.69 4.38 -11.13
CA SER A 17 5.59 4.85 -11.96
C SER A 17 5.69 6.33 -12.31
N GLY A 18 6.58 7.06 -11.65
CA GLY A 18 6.69 8.49 -11.82
C GLY A 18 5.52 9.28 -11.27
N ALA A 19 4.62 8.61 -10.56
CA ALA A 19 3.48 9.25 -9.93
C ALA A 19 3.97 10.18 -8.83
N ASN A 20 3.80 11.49 -9.02
CA ASN A 20 4.21 12.47 -8.04
C ASN A 20 3.07 12.75 -7.08
N LEU A 21 2.98 11.94 -6.04
CA LEU A 21 1.99 12.12 -4.97
C LEU A 21 2.57 12.88 -3.78
N ARG A 22 3.70 13.54 -3.98
CA ARG A 22 4.34 14.36 -2.96
C ARG A 22 3.39 15.46 -2.51
N GLY A 23 3.13 15.53 -1.21
CA GLY A 23 2.25 16.54 -0.67
C GLY A 23 0.77 16.18 -0.75
N ASP A 24 0.41 15.07 -1.39
CA ASP A 24 -0.97 14.60 -1.45
C ASP A 24 -1.12 13.33 -0.61
N SER A 25 -1.27 13.51 0.70
CA SER A 25 -1.39 12.39 1.63
C SER A 25 -2.70 11.63 1.45
N ILE A 26 -3.75 12.29 1.00
CA ILE A 26 -5.05 11.65 0.77
C ILE A 26 -4.96 10.67 -0.39
N ALA A 27 -4.36 11.10 -1.51
CA ALA A 27 -4.17 10.22 -2.66
C ALA A 27 -3.27 9.04 -2.34
N LYS A 28 -2.20 9.27 -1.55
CA LYS A 28 -1.31 8.19 -1.11
C LYS A 28 -2.04 7.16 -0.25
N ARG A 29 -2.88 7.62 0.67
CA ARG A 29 -3.65 6.73 1.53
C ARG A 29 -4.60 5.87 0.74
N GLU A 30 -5.32 6.46 -0.20
CA GLU A 30 -6.24 5.72 -1.06
C GLU A 30 -5.50 4.72 -1.94
N ALA A 31 -4.39 5.14 -2.53
CA ALA A 31 -3.58 4.25 -3.36
C ALA A 31 -3.03 3.08 -2.55
N PHE A 32 -2.56 3.33 -1.33
CA PHE A 32 -2.06 2.28 -0.46
C PHE A 32 -3.16 1.30 -0.08
N ASN A 33 -4.34 1.79 0.27
CA ASN A 33 -5.48 0.94 0.60
C ASN A 33 -5.86 0.04 -0.59
N ASN A 34 -5.87 0.60 -1.80
CA ASN A 34 -6.15 -0.17 -3.01
C ASN A 34 -5.08 -1.23 -3.27
N TYR A 35 -3.83 -0.89 -3.01
CA TYR A 35 -2.72 -1.82 -3.16
C TYR A 35 -2.83 -3.00 -2.19
N VAL A 36 -3.14 -2.72 -0.93
CA VAL A 36 -3.33 -3.77 0.09
C VAL A 36 -4.52 -4.66 -0.28
N ASP A 37 -5.61 -4.07 -0.77
CA ASP A 37 -6.78 -4.82 -1.20
C ASP A 37 -6.43 -5.77 -2.36
N MET A 38 -5.65 -5.29 -3.31
CA MET A 38 -5.17 -6.11 -4.42
C MET A 38 -4.33 -7.30 -3.93
N LEU A 39 -3.41 -7.04 -3.00
CA LEU A 39 -2.58 -8.10 -2.42
C LEU A 39 -3.42 -9.10 -1.63
N ASN A 40 -4.47 -8.64 -0.97
CA ASN A 40 -5.39 -9.51 -0.25
C ASN A 40 -6.13 -10.44 -1.22
N LYS A 41 -6.60 -9.93 -2.35
CA LYS A 41 -7.26 -10.74 -3.38
C LYS A 41 -6.33 -11.78 -3.97
N ASP A 42 -5.04 -11.46 -4.10
CA ASP A 42 -4.03 -12.37 -4.63
C ASP A 42 -3.54 -13.37 -3.58
N GLY A 43 -3.93 -13.20 -2.32
CA GLY A 43 -3.52 -14.08 -1.24
C GLY A 43 -2.19 -13.74 -0.59
N ASP A 44 -1.54 -12.66 -1.00
CA ASP A 44 -0.25 -12.23 -0.44
C ASP A 44 -0.41 -11.58 0.93
N VAL A 45 -1.57 -11.04 1.21
CA VAL A 45 -1.93 -10.39 2.48
C VAL A 45 -3.22 -11.04 2.98
N THR A 46 -3.25 -11.42 4.25
CA THR A 46 -4.45 -12.02 4.85
C THR A 46 -5.52 -10.97 5.13
N ASP A 47 -6.76 -11.43 5.30
CA ASP A 47 -7.86 -10.53 5.68
C ASP A 47 -7.56 -9.80 6.99
N TRP A 48 -6.98 -10.51 7.96
CA TRP A 48 -6.59 -9.90 9.24
C TRP A 48 -5.58 -8.77 9.02
N GLN A 49 -4.58 -9.00 8.19
CA GLN A 49 -3.57 -8.00 7.88
C GLN A 49 -4.19 -6.78 7.18
N ALA A 50 -5.06 -7.03 6.20
CA ALA A 50 -5.70 -5.95 5.44
C ALA A 50 -6.54 -5.03 6.33
N TYR A 51 -7.23 -5.60 7.33
CA TYR A 51 -8.11 -4.82 8.20
C TYR A 51 -7.40 -4.22 9.41
N ASN A 52 -6.28 -4.80 9.86
CA ASN A 52 -5.65 -4.41 11.11
C ASN A 52 -4.40 -3.55 10.95
N TRP A 53 -3.82 -3.48 9.76
CA TRP A 53 -2.67 -2.61 9.54
C TRP A 53 -3.09 -1.15 9.51
N SER A 54 -2.36 -0.32 10.27
CA SER A 54 -2.52 1.12 10.18
C SER A 54 -1.92 1.62 8.86
N ASN A 55 -2.62 2.56 8.21
CA ASN A 55 -2.12 3.17 6.99
C ASN A 55 -1.01 4.17 7.35
N PRO A 56 0.24 3.99 6.85
CA PRO A 56 1.35 4.87 7.20
C PRO A 56 1.35 6.19 6.44
N PHE A 57 0.43 6.36 5.52
CA PHE A 57 0.31 7.57 4.72
C PHE A 57 -0.94 8.33 5.12
#